data_f91c7ba013504164919b0fea552ac027
#
_entry.id   f91c7ba013504164919b0fea552ac027
#
_cell.length_a   1.000
_cell.length_b   1.000
_cell.length_c   1.000
_cell.angle_alpha   90.00
_cell.angle_beta   90.00
_cell.angle_gamma   90.00
#
_symmetry.space_group_name_H-M   'P 1'
#
loop_
_entity.id
_entity.type
_entity.pdbx_description
1 polymer ?
#
loop_
_entity_poly.entity_id
_entity_poly.type
_entity_poly.pdbx_seq_one_letter_code
_entity_poly.pdbx_strand_id
1 'polypeptide(L)'
;MNQEVFAALAEALEQGEETALVTIVASNGSTPQRVGAKMLVYADGRTVGTIGGGCYENDAFGRAREAIASKRPVTVKYDLNDDFAQESGLVCGGQMEVFIEPVEASPEVFIFGAGHVGYCAAKLAHEVGFRVHVVDDREKFANTERFGPGIDVVVDDIPAWLAARRLPATAYAVIVTRGHRHDLDALRALTASPLRYLGLIGSKAKLRRIFDALQEEGLPADRLANVHAPIGLDIGAITPQEIGVSIVAELIAVKHGKTAKAGAEAVSMRWDGALRYTGSAR
;
A
#
# COMPACT_ATOMS: atom_id res chain seq x y z
N MET A 1 12.03 13.49 24.69
CA MET A 1 10.66 13.78 24.20
C MET A 1 10.56 13.49 22.68
N ASN A 2 11.19 14.24 21.79
CA ASN A 2 11.10 13.94 20.35
C ASN A 2 11.80 12.63 19.93
N GLN A 3 12.78 12.16 20.68
CA GLN A 3 13.49 10.91 20.38
C GLN A 3 12.55 9.69 20.45
N GLU A 4 11.66 9.64 21.43
CA GLU A 4 10.65 8.59 21.56
C GLU A 4 9.64 8.65 20.40
N VAL A 5 9.22 9.85 19.99
CA VAL A 5 8.31 10.06 18.86
C VAL A 5 8.94 9.56 17.56
N PHE A 6 10.22 9.85 17.31
CA PHE A 6 10.91 9.38 16.12
C PHE A 6 11.17 7.87 16.13
N ALA A 7 11.47 7.31 17.30
CA ALA A 7 11.63 5.86 17.44
C ALA A 7 10.29 5.14 17.16
N ALA A 8 9.20 5.63 17.75
CA ALA A 8 7.86 5.09 17.52
C ALA A 8 7.41 5.25 16.06
N LEU A 9 7.75 6.37 15.41
CA LEU A 9 7.47 6.57 13.99
C LEU A 9 8.24 5.57 13.11
N ALA A 10 9.54 5.34 13.40
CA ALA A 10 10.34 4.37 12.68
C ALA A 10 9.75 2.95 12.82
N GLU A 11 9.38 2.57 14.04
CA GLU A 11 8.73 1.28 14.31
C GLU A 11 7.39 1.15 13.57
N ALA A 12 6.55 2.19 13.61
CA ALA A 12 5.27 2.20 12.90
C ALA A 12 5.44 2.02 11.38
N LEU A 13 6.46 2.67 10.79
CA LEU A 13 6.80 2.51 9.38
C LEU A 13 7.25 1.08 9.05
N GLU A 14 8.04 0.46 9.94
CA GLU A 14 8.47 -0.94 9.78
C GLU A 14 7.30 -1.92 9.90
N GLN A 15 6.34 -1.63 10.79
CA GLN A 15 5.17 -2.49 11.02
C GLN A 15 4.03 -2.25 10.02
N GLY A 16 4.15 -1.25 9.14
CA GLY A 16 3.12 -0.93 8.16
C GLY A 16 1.92 -0.19 8.76
N GLU A 17 2.09 0.43 9.95
CA GLU A 17 1.02 1.14 10.63
C GLU A 17 0.81 2.55 10.04
N GLU A 18 -0.45 2.94 9.88
CA GLU A 18 -0.82 4.28 9.44
C GLU A 18 -0.79 5.24 10.63
N THR A 19 -0.05 6.35 10.47
CA THR A 19 0.15 7.34 11.54
C THR A 19 0.02 8.77 11.02
N ALA A 20 -0.08 9.74 11.92
CA ALA A 20 0.13 11.15 11.61
C ALA A 20 1.11 11.77 12.61
N LEU A 21 2.05 12.55 12.11
CA LEU A 21 2.99 13.33 12.93
C LEU A 21 2.45 14.73 13.09
N VAL A 22 2.19 15.09 14.34
CA VAL A 22 1.72 16.41 14.76
C VAL A 22 2.92 17.21 15.26
N THR A 23 3.18 18.39 14.71
CA THR A 23 4.34 19.22 15.05
C THR A 23 3.95 20.65 15.30
N ILE A 24 4.36 21.27 16.40
CA ILE A 24 4.27 22.73 16.60
C ILE A 24 5.31 23.38 15.69
N VAL A 25 4.87 24.16 14.70
CA VAL A 25 5.74 24.82 13.71
C VAL A 25 5.96 26.31 14.01
N ALA A 26 5.02 26.94 14.74
CA ALA A 26 5.17 28.31 15.23
C ALA A 26 4.49 28.49 16.59
N SER A 27 5.01 29.39 17.42
CA SER A 27 4.40 29.78 18.68
C SER A 27 4.71 31.24 18.99
N ASN A 28 3.76 31.94 19.58
CA ASN A 28 3.90 33.33 20.02
C ASN A 28 3.21 33.49 21.40
N GLY A 29 3.86 34.23 22.30
CA GLY A 29 3.39 34.36 23.67
C GLY A 29 3.61 33.11 24.53
N SER A 30 2.78 32.94 25.58
CA SER A 30 2.87 31.78 26.49
C SER A 30 2.16 30.59 25.89
N THR A 31 2.90 29.54 25.56
CA THR A 31 2.37 28.30 24.99
C THR A 31 2.75 27.08 25.84
N PRO A 32 1.92 26.01 25.88
CA PRO A 32 2.17 24.83 26.71
C PRO A 32 3.46 24.08 26.32
N GLN A 33 3.84 24.17 25.05
CA GLN A 33 5.07 23.60 24.51
C GLN A 33 5.72 24.54 23.49
N ARG A 34 7.01 24.33 23.24
CA ARG A 34 7.81 25.12 22.29
C ARG A 34 7.70 24.57 20.87
N VAL A 35 8.08 25.41 19.90
CA VAL A 35 8.25 25.00 18.50
C VAL A 35 9.15 23.76 18.41
N GLY A 36 8.74 22.81 17.59
CA GLY A 36 9.40 21.52 17.41
C GLY A 36 8.88 20.40 18.33
N ALA A 37 8.01 20.68 19.29
CA ALA A 37 7.32 19.62 20.05
C ALA A 37 6.45 18.79 19.12
N LYS A 38 6.42 17.47 19.37
CA LYS A 38 5.79 16.49 18.48
C LYS A 38 4.92 15.51 19.24
N MET A 39 3.86 15.06 18.57
CA MET A 39 3.02 13.96 18.97
C MET A 39 2.78 13.05 17.74
N LEU A 40 3.01 11.76 17.89
CA LEU A 40 2.62 10.75 16.90
C LEU A 40 1.24 10.22 17.27
N VAL A 41 0.36 10.16 16.28
CA VAL A 41 -1.01 9.63 16.42
C VAL A 41 -1.14 8.43 15.49
N TYR A 42 -1.60 7.29 16.02
CA TYR A 42 -1.87 6.08 15.26
C TYR A 42 -3.34 6.02 14.82
N ALA A 43 -3.63 5.29 13.77
CA ALA A 43 -4.99 5.10 13.27
C ALA A 43 -5.93 4.44 14.31
N ASP A 44 -5.40 3.60 15.20
CA ASP A 44 -6.13 2.95 16.29
C ASP A 44 -6.38 3.85 17.50
N GLY A 45 -5.78 5.05 17.53
CA GLY A 45 -5.93 6.04 18.59
C GLY A 45 -4.82 6.03 19.64
N ARG A 46 -3.81 5.18 19.56
CA ARG A 46 -2.58 5.29 20.39
C ARG A 46 -1.86 6.59 20.05
N THR A 47 -1.16 7.15 21.03
CA THR A 47 -0.33 8.34 20.85
C THR A 47 1.04 8.19 21.53
N VAL A 48 2.06 8.85 20.99
CA VAL A 48 3.39 8.98 21.59
C VAL A 48 3.85 10.43 21.52
N GLY A 49 4.33 10.98 22.65
CA GLY A 49 4.70 12.39 22.75
C GLY A 49 3.51 13.29 23.05
N THR A 50 3.73 14.61 23.01
CA THR A 50 2.71 15.62 23.34
C THR A 50 3.04 16.98 22.72
N ILE A 51 2.01 17.75 22.40
CA ILE A 51 2.09 19.15 22.01
C ILE A 51 1.62 20.12 23.11
N GLY A 52 1.38 19.59 24.34
CA GLY A 52 1.09 20.42 25.50
C GLY A 52 -0.14 20.02 26.31
N GLY A 53 -0.88 19.00 25.89
CA GLY A 53 -2.08 18.51 26.58
C GLY A 53 -3.31 19.40 26.41
N GLY A 54 -4.39 19.00 27.08
CA GLY A 54 -5.65 19.74 27.08
C GLY A 54 -6.47 19.64 25.80
N CYS A 55 -7.42 20.60 25.64
CA CYS A 55 -8.39 20.55 24.54
C CYS A 55 -7.77 20.73 23.16
N TYR A 56 -6.70 21.51 23.03
CA TYR A 56 -6.00 21.72 21.76
C TYR A 56 -5.26 20.47 21.28
N GLU A 57 -4.68 19.71 22.20
CA GLU A 57 -4.08 18.41 21.86
C GLU A 57 -5.16 17.41 21.44
N ASN A 58 -6.32 17.42 22.11
CA ASN A 58 -7.44 16.59 21.75
C ASN A 58 -8.04 16.94 20.37
N ASP A 59 -8.15 18.26 20.04
CA ASP A 59 -8.56 18.69 18.69
C ASP A 59 -7.52 18.29 17.65
N ALA A 60 -6.22 18.51 17.93
CA ALA A 60 -5.14 18.08 17.03
C ALA A 60 -5.12 16.55 16.83
N PHE A 61 -5.43 15.76 17.86
CA PHE A 61 -5.61 14.32 17.76
C PHE A 61 -6.76 13.96 16.82
N GLY A 62 -7.93 14.59 16.93
CA GLY A 62 -9.06 14.38 16.03
C GLY A 62 -8.68 14.66 14.57
N ARG A 63 -8.05 15.83 14.34
CA ARG A 63 -7.57 16.22 13.00
C ARG A 63 -6.47 15.29 12.46
N ALA A 64 -5.62 14.76 13.31
CA ALA A 64 -4.62 13.79 12.93
C ALA A 64 -5.27 12.50 12.40
N ARG A 65 -6.33 12.01 13.03
CA ARG A 65 -7.11 10.86 12.53
C ARG A 65 -7.80 11.16 11.20
N GLU A 66 -8.32 12.36 11.03
CA GLU A 66 -8.87 12.81 9.74
C GLU A 66 -7.79 12.89 8.64
N ALA A 67 -6.60 13.39 8.99
CA ALA A 67 -5.46 13.45 8.08
C ALA A 67 -5.00 12.04 7.64
N ILE A 68 -4.94 11.07 8.57
CA ILE A 68 -4.68 9.66 8.25
C ILE A 68 -5.70 9.12 7.25
N ALA A 69 -6.99 9.32 7.50
CA ALA A 69 -8.07 8.82 6.66
C ALA A 69 -8.11 9.49 5.28
N SER A 70 -7.87 10.81 5.21
CA SER A 70 -7.92 11.59 3.96
C SER A 70 -6.61 11.58 3.18
N LYS A 71 -5.50 11.13 3.79
CA LYS A 71 -4.13 11.19 3.24
C LYS A 71 -3.70 12.63 2.87
N ARG A 72 -4.20 13.62 3.60
CA ARG A 72 -3.91 15.03 3.34
C ARG A 72 -3.36 15.71 4.59
N PRO A 73 -2.22 16.42 4.47
CA PRO A 73 -1.71 17.22 5.57
C PRO A 73 -2.60 18.43 5.81
N VAL A 74 -2.57 18.93 7.04
CA VAL A 74 -3.31 20.13 7.45
C VAL A 74 -2.47 20.96 8.42
N THR A 75 -2.59 22.29 8.32
CA THR A 75 -2.03 23.22 9.27
C THR A 75 -3.18 23.89 10.05
N VAL A 76 -3.08 23.93 11.37
CA VAL A 76 -4.09 24.46 12.27
C VAL A 76 -3.47 25.55 13.14
N LYS A 77 -4.17 26.66 13.27
CA LYS A 77 -3.80 27.75 14.20
C LYS A 77 -4.72 27.71 15.42
N TYR A 78 -4.12 27.72 16.60
CA TYR A 78 -4.81 27.78 17.87
C TYR A 78 -4.52 29.12 18.54
N ASP A 79 -5.58 29.85 18.91
CA ASP A 79 -5.50 31.02 19.78
C ASP A 79 -5.80 30.56 21.20
N LEU A 80 -4.80 30.63 22.07
CA LEU A 80 -4.89 30.16 23.45
C LEU A 80 -5.55 31.21 24.38
N ASN A 81 -6.06 32.32 23.82
CA ASN A 81 -6.79 33.37 24.51
C ASN A 81 -8.30 33.31 24.29
N ASP A 82 -8.80 32.41 23.48
CA ASP A 82 -10.22 32.29 23.15
C ASP A 82 -11.06 31.67 24.29
N ASP A 83 -12.39 31.69 24.12
CA ASP A 83 -13.33 31.16 25.12
C ASP A 83 -13.13 29.66 25.35
N PHE A 84 -12.61 28.95 24.35
CA PHE A 84 -12.27 27.52 24.41
C PHE A 84 -11.11 27.24 25.38
N ALA A 85 -10.18 28.19 25.52
CA ALA A 85 -9.10 28.12 26.51
C ALA A 85 -9.63 28.35 27.94
N GLN A 86 -10.61 29.23 28.11
CA GLN A 86 -11.20 29.58 29.43
C GLN A 86 -12.02 28.40 30.00
N GLU A 87 -12.81 27.73 29.18
CA GLU A 87 -13.59 26.53 29.57
C GLU A 87 -12.70 25.35 29.99
N SER A 88 -11.51 25.25 29.45
CA SER A 88 -10.57 24.15 29.74
C SER A 88 -9.62 24.40 30.90
N GLY A 89 -9.68 25.60 31.53
CA GLY A 89 -8.80 25.98 32.65
C GLY A 89 -7.33 26.23 32.23
N LEU A 90 -7.04 26.35 30.96
CA LEU A 90 -5.71 26.68 30.44
C LEU A 90 -5.54 28.22 30.41
N VAL A 91 -4.74 28.73 31.28
CA VAL A 91 -4.38 30.18 31.35
C VAL A 91 -3.10 30.42 30.53
N CYS A 92 -3.10 30.00 29.26
CA CYS A 92 -1.98 30.23 28.35
C CYS A 92 -2.37 31.35 27.38
N GLY A 93 -1.76 32.53 27.51
CA GLY A 93 -2.08 33.72 26.71
C GLY A 93 -1.25 33.79 25.41
N GLY A 94 -1.21 32.77 24.57
CA GLY A 94 -0.41 32.76 23.38
C GLY A 94 -1.14 32.21 22.15
N GLN A 95 -0.39 32.04 21.06
CA GLN A 95 -0.85 31.42 19.83
C GLN A 95 0.12 30.32 19.42
N MET A 96 -0.39 29.23 18.87
CA MET A 96 0.44 28.19 18.28
C MET A 96 -0.10 27.74 16.93
N GLU A 97 0.84 27.38 16.03
CA GLU A 97 0.53 26.81 14.74
C GLU A 97 1.06 25.37 14.70
N VAL A 98 0.20 24.44 14.35
CA VAL A 98 0.47 23.01 14.36
C VAL A 98 0.33 22.46 12.95
N PHE A 99 1.38 21.80 12.47
CA PHE A 99 1.35 21.04 11.22
C PHE A 99 1.10 19.58 11.54
N ILE A 100 0.14 19.00 10.85
CA ILE A 100 -0.28 17.62 10.97
C ILE A 100 -0.07 16.94 9.62
N GLU A 101 0.86 16.01 9.55
CA GLU A 101 1.14 15.27 8.33
C GLU A 101 0.85 13.79 8.50
N PRO A 102 0.03 13.17 7.61
CA PRO A 102 -0.12 11.73 7.60
C PRO A 102 1.18 11.09 7.11
N VAL A 103 1.61 10.06 7.83
CA VAL A 103 2.80 9.28 7.47
C VAL A 103 2.36 7.88 7.10
N GLU A 104 2.58 7.54 5.84
CA GLU A 104 2.21 6.24 5.30
C GLU A 104 3.42 5.32 5.31
N ALA A 105 3.22 4.10 5.77
CA ALA A 105 4.22 3.05 5.60
C ALA A 105 4.38 2.68 4.12
N SER A 106 5.56 2.19 3.77
CA SER A 106 5.80 1.65 2.44
C SER A 106 4.81 0.52 2.13
N PRO A 107 4.08 0.59 1.02
CA PRO A 107 3.14 -0.46 0.68
C PRO A 107 3.86 -1.78 0.43
N GLU A 108 3.28 -2.88 0.91
CA GLU A 108 3.84 -4.22 0.74
C GLU A 108 3.39 -4.84 -0.58
N VAL A 109 4.35 -5.39 -1.33
CA VAL A 109 4.07 -6.17 -2.53
C VAL A 109 4.64 -7.57 -2.41
N PHE A 110 3.77 -8.56 -2.58
CA PHE A 110 4.10 -9.97 -2.59
C PHE A 110 4.16 -10.46 -4.03
N ILE A 111 5.33 -10.90 -4.47
CA ILE A 111 5.57 -11.38 -5.83
C ILE A 111 5.71 -12.89 -5.80
N PHE A 112 4.72 -13.58 -6.31
CA PHE A 112 4.68 -15.03 -6.42
C PHE A 112 5.29 -15.46 -7.75
N GLY A 113 6.53 -15.93 -7.68
CA GLY A 113 7.35 -16.30 -8.81
C GLY A 113 8.62 -15.48 -8.97
N ALA A 114 9.78 -16.09 -8.71
CA ALA A 114 11.11 -15.49 -8.81
C ALA A 114 11.74 -15.63 -10.20
N GLY A 115 10.96 -15.87 -11.25
CA GLY A 115 11.43 -15.95 -12.64
C GLY A 115 12.00 -14.62 -13.15
N HIS A 116 12.25 -14.51 -14.45
CA HIS A 116 12.82 -13.29 -15.04
C HIS A 116 11.93 -12.07 -14.85
N VAL A 117 10.62 -12.20 -15.07
CA VAL A 117 9.65 -11.12 -14.88
C VAL A 117 9.54 -10.76 -13.40
N GLY A 118 9.39 -11.76 -12.51
CA GLY A 118 9.29 -11.51 -11.06
C GLY A 118 10.54 -10.83 -10.51
N TYR A 119 11.72 -11.20 -10.98
CA TYR A 119 12.97 -10.52 -10.63
C TYR A 119 12.96 -9.06 -11.04
N CYS A 120 12.61 -8.74 -12.30
CA CYS A 120 12.59 -7.36 -12.78
C CYS A 120 11.54 -6.53 -12.05
N ALA A 121 10.34 -7.07 -11.84
CA ALA A 121 9.27 -6.41 -11.10
C ALA A 121 9.66 -6.15 -9.65
N ALA A 122 10.30 -7.12 -8.98
CA ALA A 122 10.75 -6.98 -7.59
C ALA A 122 11.79 -5.87 -7.41
N LYS A 123 12.81 -5.85 -8.30
CA LYS A 123 13.85 -4.81 -8.26
C LYS A 123 13.27 -3.42 -8.47
N LEU A 124 12.42 -3.25 -9.48
CA LEU A 124 11.79 -1.96 -9.78
C LEU A 124 10.80 -1.54 -8.69
N ALA A 125 9.99 -2.46 -8.14
CA ALA A 125 9.08 -2.16 -7.04
C ALA A 125 9.84 -1.69 -5.79
N HIS A 126 10.97 -2.33 -5.47
CA HIS A 126 11.84 -1.90 -4.37
C HIS A 126 12.39 -0.49 -4.60
N GLU A 127 12.91 -0.20 -5.78
CA GLU A 127 13.45 1.13 -6.14
C GLU A 127 12.40 2.26 -6.04
N VAL A 128 11.12 1.96 -6.28
CA VAL A 128 10.04 2.95 -6.16
C VAL A 128 9.34 2.93 -4.80
N GLY A 129 9.97 2.30 -3.80
CA GLY A 129 9.58 2.39 -2.39
C GLY A 129 8.49 1.41 -1.95
N PHE A 130 8.32 0.26 -2.62
CA PHE A 130 7.56 -0.86 -2.07
C PHE A 130 8.44 -1.72 -1.17
N ARG A 131 7.87 -2.24 -0.08
CA ARG A 131 8.43 -3.35 0.67
C ARG A 131 8.13 -4.64 -0.10
N VAL A 132 9.17 -5.30 -0.59
CA VAL A 132 9.02 -6.40 -1.54
C VAL A 132 9.29 -7.73 -0.88
N HIS A 133 8.35 -8.67 -1.06
CA HIS A 133 8.45 -10.07 -0.66
C HIS A 133 8.34 -10.95 -1.90
N VAL A 134 9.31 -11.80 -2.13
CA VAL A 134 9.33 -12.74 -3.27
C VAL A 134 9.20 -14.17 -2.75
N VAL A 135 8.26 -14.92 -3.29
CA VAL A 135 8.02 -16.33 -2.94
C VAL A 135 8.13 -17.20 -4.17
N ASP A 136 8.99 -18.19 -4.14
CA ASP A 136 9.15 -19.21 -5.21
C ASP A 136 9.71 -20.50 -4.61
N ASP A 137 9.26 -21.65 -5.07
CA ASP A 137 9.69 -22.97 -4.60
C ASP A 137 11.11 -23.38 -5.05
N ARG A 138 11.73 -22.58 -5.89
CA ARG A 138 13.05 -22.87 -6.49
C ARG A 138 14.13 -21.99 -5.89
N GLU A 139 14.95 -22.55 -5.01
CA GLU A 139 16.08 -21.87 -4.38
C GLU A 139 17.04 -21.20 -5.39
N LYS A 140 17.24 -21.83 -6.57
CA LYS A 140 18.05 -21.27 -7.65
C LYS A 140 17.56 -19.89 -8.13
N PHE A 141 16.25 -19.63 -8.04
CA PHE A 141 15.63 -18.38 -8.46
C PHE A 141 15.34 -17.46 -7.27
N ALA A 142 14.90 -18.01 -6.14
CA ALA A 142 14.58 -17.30 -4.91
C ALA A 142 15.76 -17.37 -3.96
N ASN A 143 16.70 -16.45 -4.06
CA ASN A 143 17.83 -16.32 -3.14
C ASN A 143 18.29 -14.88 -2.99
N THR A 144 18.87 -14.58 -1.83
CA THR A 144 19.30 -13.23 -1.45
C THR A 144 20.48 -12.72 -2.27
N GLU A 145 21.35 -13.60 -2.79
CA GLU A 145 22.45 -13.21 -3.67
C GLU A 145 21.93 -12.56 -4.95
N ARG A 146 20.86 -13.12 -5.52
CA ARG A 146 20.24 -12.62 -6.74
C ARG A 146 19.44 -11.34 -6.54
N PHE A 147 18.63 -11.26 -5.48
CA PHE A 147 17.76 -10.12 -5.23
C PHE A 147 18.48 -8.96 -4.52
N GLY A 148 19.56 -9.23 -3.78
CA GLY A 148 20.26 -8.25 -2.98
C GLY A 148 19.54 -7.86 -1.69
N PRO A 149 20.11 -6.92 -0.93
CA PRO A 149 19.53 -6.45 0.31
C PRO A 149 18.22 -5.67 0.07
N GLY A 150 17.33 -5.66 1.07
CA GLY A 150 16.09 -4.87 1.04
C GLY A 150 14.91 -5.56 0.36
N ILE A 151 15.09 -6.76 -0.18
CA ILE A 151 14.02 -7.59 -0.74
C ILE A 151 13.96 -8.90 0.06
N ASP A 152 12.81 -9.18 0.66
CA ASP A 152 12.60 -10.42 1.38
C ASP A 152 12.37 -11.57 0.40
N VAL A 153 13.16 -12.62 0.51
CA VAL A 153 13.08 -13.78 -0.39
C VAL A 153 12.77 -15.04 0.40
N VAL A 154 11.72 -15.71 0.01
CA VAL A 154 11.22 -16.94 0.65
C VAL A 154 11.26 -18.08 -0.34
N VAL A 155 11.93 -19.19 0.03
CA VAL A 155 11.89 -20.44 -0.71
C VAL A 155 10.83 -21.33 -0.10
N ASP A 156 9.65 -21.40 -0.72
CA ASP A 156 8.53 -22.20 -0.21
C ASP A 156 7.56 -22.53 -1.35
N ASP A 157 6.74 -23.56 -1.14
CA ASP A 157 5.58 -23.83 -1.99
C ASP A 157 4.54 -22.72 -1.81
N ILE A 158 4.17 -22.05 -2.89
CA ILE A 158 3.30 -20.86 -2.84
C ILE A 158 1.95 -21.15 -2.17
N PRO A 159 1.19 -22.21 -2.52
CA PRO A 159 -0.04 -22.57 -1.83
C PRO A 159 0.15 -22.83 -0.34
N ALA A 160 1.18 -23.56 0.05
CA ALA A 160 1.47 -23.86 1.45
C ALA A 160 1.83 -22.58 2.23
N TRP A 161 2.65 -21.72 1.63
CA TRP A 161 3.01 -20.44 2.21
C TRP A 161 1.79 -19.53 2.44
N LEU A 162 0.87 -19.46 1.47
CA LEU A 162 -0.37 -18.68 1.55
C LEU A 162 -1.36 -19.27 2.56
N ALA A 163 -1.43 -20.60 2.69
CA ALA A 163 -2.30 -21.25 3.67
C ALA A 163 -1.90 -20.96 5.12
N ALA A 164 -0.60 -20.76 5.36
CA ALA A 164 -0.05 -20.45 6.68
C ALA A 164 -0.11 -18.96 7.07
N ARG A 165 -0.52 -18.07 6.18
CA ARG A 165 -0.45 -16.62 6.37
C ARG A 165 -1.69 -15.90 5.84
N ARG A 166 -1.99 -14.77 6.47
CA ARG A 166 -2.99 -13.82 5.94
C ARG A 166 -2.26 -12.55 5.51
N LEU A 167 -2.43 -12.17 4.26
CA LEU A 167 -1.91 -10.90 3.77
C LEU A 167 -2.80 -9.76 4.25
N PRO A 168 -2.21 -8.59 4.61
CA PRO A 168 -3.00 -7.43 4.99
C PRO A 168 -3.86 -6.92 3.83
N ALA A 169 -4.99 -6.30 4.14
CA ALA A 169 -5.90 -5.75 3.12
C ALA A 169 -5.26 -4.64 2.26
N THR A 170 -4.18 -4.03 2.77
CA THR A 170 -3.39 -3.02 2.08
C THR A 170 -2.36 -3.60 1.13
N ALA A 171 -2.15 -4.94 1.14
CA ALA A 171 -1.12 -5.59 0.36
C ALA A 171 -1.44 -5.64 -1.14
N TYR A 172 -0.38 -5.67 -1.91
CA TYR A 172 -0.38 -5.90 -3.36
C TYR A 172 0.13 -7.31 -3.64
N ALA A 173 -0.55 -8.07 -4.47
CA ALA A 173 -0.14 -9.40 -4.89
C ALA A 173 0.08 -9.46 -6.40
N VAL A 174 1.24 -9.99 -6.81
CA VAL A 174 1.67 -10.13 -8.20
C VAL A 174 1.95 -11.60 -8.48
N ILE A 175 1.13 -12.24 -9.32
CA ILE A 175 1.30 -13.64 -9.70
C ILE A 175 2.00 -13.71 -11.06
N VAL A 176 3.27 -14.16 -11.05
CA VAL A 176 4.15 -14.28 -12.22
C VAL A 176 4.89 -15.62 -12.19
N THR A 177 4.17 -16.69 -11.85
CA THR A 177 4.75 -18.03 -11.69
C THR A 177 5.13 -18.66 -13.02
N ARG A 178 5.83 -19.82 -12.98
CA ARG A 178 6.32 -20.52 -14.15
C ARG A 178 5.28 -21.29 -14.95
N GLY A 179 4.04 -21.39 -14.48
CA GLY A 179 3.10 -22.28 -15.14
C GLY A 179 1.65 -22.15 -14.71
N HIS A 180 0.80 -22.70 -15.56
CA HIS A 180 -0.65 -22.60 -15.46
C HIS A 180 -1.23 -23.11 -14.13
N ARG A 181 -0.70 -24.21 -13.61
CA ARG A 181 -1.14 -24.84 -12.36
C ARG A 181 -0.79 -23.97 -11.15
N HIS A 182 0.45 -23.49 -11.08
CA HIS A 182 0.89 -22.63 -9.98
C HIS A 182 0.15 -21.29 -9.96
N ASP A 183 -0.16 -20.72 -11.13
CA ASP A 183 -0.96 -19.49 -11.23
C ASP A 183 -2.39 -19.71 -10.73
N LEU A 184 -3.01 -20.84 -11.10
CA LEU A 184 -4.36 -21.21 -10.67
C LEU A 184 -4.42 -21.38 -9.15
N ASP A 185 -3.47 -22.13 -8.58
CA ASP A 185 -3.42 -22.41 -7.14
C ASP A 185 -3.16 -21.12 -6.33
N ALA A 186 -2.23 -20.26 -6.78
CA ALA A 186 -1.98 -18.97 -6.16
C ALA A 186 -3.20 -18.04 -6.25
N LEU A 187 -3.83 -17.94 -7.42
CA LEU A 187 -5.01 -17.10 -7.61
C LEU A 187 -6.17 -17.56 -6.73
N ARG A 188 -6.44 -18.86 -6.67
CA ARG A 188 -7.47 -19.45 -5.81
C ARG A 188 -7.28 -19.02 -4.35
N ALA A 189 -6.07 -19.13 -3.84
CA ALA A 189 -5.76 -18.76 -2.46
C ALA A 189 -5.91 -17.24 -2.21
N LEU A 190 -5.46 -16.41 -3.14
CA LEU A 190 -5.43 -14.95 -2.98
C LEU A 190 -6.79 -14.27 -3.19
N THR A 191 -7.66 -14.82 -4.03
CA THR A 191 -9.02 -14.28 -4.22
C THR A 191 -9.90 -14.36 -2.98
N ALA A 192 -9.52 -15.17 -1.98
CA ALA A 192 -10.18 -15.21 -0.69
C ALA A 192 -9.84 -14.01 0.22
N SER A 193 -8.76 -13.27 -0.07
CA SER A 193 -8.27 -12.16 0.75
C SER A 193 -8.68 -10.80 0.16
N PRO A 194 -9.04 -9.83 1.00
CA PRO A 194 -9.37 -8.48 0.55
C PRO A 194 -8.08 -7.69 0.28
N LEU A 195 -7.41 -7.95 -0.85
CA LEU A 195 -6.17 -7.27 -1.22
C LEU A 195 -6.45 -5.93 -1.89
N ARG A 196 -5.54 -4.97 -1.71
CA ARG A 196 -5.58 -3.70 -2.42
C ARG A 196 -5.36 -3.88 -3.93
N TYR A 197 -4.55 -4.86 -4.30
CA TYR A 197 -4.24 -5.19 -5.68
C TYR A 197 -3.97 -6.69 -5.82
N LEU A 198 -4.51 -7.30 -6.86
CA LEU A 198 -4.21 -8.67 -7.23
C LEU A 198 -4.02 -8.73 -8.74
N GLY A 199 -2.81 -9.01 -9.20
CA GLY A 199 -2.47 -9.06 -10.60
C GLY A 199 -1.97 -10.44 -11.04
N LEU A 200 -2.37 -10.89 -12.24
CA LEU A 200 -1.99 -12.19 -12.81
C LEU A 200 -1.42 -12.02 -14.21
N ILE A 201 -0.22 -12.58 -14.44
CA ILE A 201 0.41 -12.60 -15.75
C ILE A 201 -0.18 -13.68 -16.65
N GLY A 202 -0.41 -13.35 -17.90
CA GLY A 202 -0.80 -14.35 -18.90
C GLY A 202 -1.36 -13.75 -20.17
N SER A 203 -1.33 -14.57 -21.25
CA SER A 203 -2.08 -14.23 -22.46
C SER A 203 -3.60 -14.31 -22.20
N LYS A 204 -4.39 -13.58 -22.95
CA LYS A 204 -5.86 -13.61 -22.88
C LYS A 204 -6.44 -15.03 -22.88
N ALA A 205 -5.87 -15.90 -23.71
CA ALA A 205 -6.31 -17.31 -23.79
C ALA A 205 -5.98 -18.11 -22.51
N LYS A 206 -4.79 -17.89 -21.93
CA LYS A 206 -4.39 -18.52 -20.65
C LYS A 206 -5.29 -18.05 -19.50
N LEU A 207 -5.50 -16.75 -19.40
CA LEU A 207 -6.30 -16.13 -18.35
C LEU A 207 -7.75 -16.61 -18.37
N ARG A 208 -8.36 -16.70 -19.57
CA ARG A 208 -9.70 -17.25 -19.73
C ARG A 208 -9.80 -18.67 -19.16
N ARG A 209 -8.87 -19.56 -19.51
CA ARG A 209 -8.86 -20.93 -18.99
C ARG A 209 -8.74 -21.00 -17.47
N ILE A 210 -7.94 -20.10 -16.86
CA ILE A 210 -7.80 -20.03 -15.41
C ILE A 210 -9.09 -19.59 -14.77
N PHE A 211 -9.71 -18.54 -15.31
CA PHE A 211 -10.96 -17.99 -14.76
C PHE A 211 -12.14 -18.95 -14.94
N ASP A 212 -12.26 -19.60 -16.10
CA ASP A 212 -13.28 -20.62 -16.34
C ASP A 212 -13.15 -21.77 -15.34
N ALA A 213 -11.93 -22.27 -15.11
CA ALA A 213 -11.68 -23.33 -14.14
C ALA A 213 -12.06 -22.92 -12.71
N LEU A 214 -11.73 -21.71 -12.29
CA LEU A 214 -12.10 -21.20 -10.94
C LEU A 214 -13.61 -21.00 -10.79
N GLN A 215 -14.30 -20.59 -11.85
CA GLN A 215 -15.77 -20.47 -11.84
C GLN A 215 -16.45 -21.84 -11.79
N GLU A 216 -15.93 -22.85 -12.51
CA GLU A 216 -16.38 -24.23 -12.43
C GLU A 216 -16.20 -24.82 -11.02
N GLU A 217 -15.15 -24.40 -10.30
CA GLU A 217 -14.92 -24.73 -8.88
C GLU A 217 -15.85 -23.97 -7.92
N GLY A 218 -16.68 -23.04 -8.42
CA GLY A 218 -17.64 -22.27 -7.62
C GLY A 218 -17.13 -20.94 -7.09
N LEU A 219 -16.00 -20.44 -7.60
CA LEU A 219 -15.51 -19.10 -7.19
C LEU A 219 -16.43 -18.02 -7.77
N PRO A 220 -16.95 -17.10 -6.95
CA PRO A 220 -17.84 -16.03 -7.42
C PRO A 220 -17.17 -15.11 -8.44
N ALA A 221 -17.91 -14.75 -9.50
CA ALA A 221 -17.41 -13.92 -10.59
C ALA A 221 -16.97 -12.51 -10.13
N ASP A 222 -17.61 -11.95 -9.11
CA ASP A 222 -17.28 -10.66 -8.51
C ASP A 222 -15.89 -10.65 -7.88
N ARG A 223 -15.41 -11.77 -7.34
CA ARG A 223 -14.04 -11.89 -6.85
C ARG A 223 -13.01 -11.86 -7.98
N LEU A 224 -13.33 -12.47 -9.12
CA LEU A 224 -12.47 -12.45 -10.30
C LEU A 224 -12.46 -11.09 -11.00
N ALA A 225 -13.55 -10.33 -10.91
CA ALA A 225 -13.65 -8.99 -11.50
C ALA A 225 -12.64 -7.98 -10.93
N ASN A 226 -12.11 -8.25 -9.74
CA ASN A 226 -11.10 -7.40 -9.11
C ASN A 226 -9.66 -7.81 -9.43
N VAL A 227 -9.45 -8.86 -10.22
CA VAL A 227 -8.12 -9.32 -10.64
C VAL A 227 -7.66 -8.52 -11.86
N HIS A 228 -6.50 -7.93 -11.79
CA HIS A 228 -5.83 -7.25 -12.89
C HIS A 228 -5.17 -8.30 -13.80
N ALA A 229 -5.82 -8.62 -14.92
CA ALA A 229 -5.37 -9.67 -15.82
C ALA A 229 -5.74 -9.35 -17.29
N PRO A 230 -4.78 -9.26 -18.20
CA PRO A 230 -3.33 -9.36 -17.97
C PRO A 230 -2.81 -8.29 -17.03
N ILE A 231 -1.83 -8.64 -16.18
CA ILE A 231 -1.18 -7.71 -15.27
C ILE A 231 -0.37 -6.65 -16.03
N GLY A 232 -0.35 -5.43 -15.51
CA GLY A 232 0.44 -4.32 -16.03
C GLY A 232 -0.32 -3.43 -17.01
N LEU A 233 0.20 -2.23 -17.20
CA LEU A 233 -0.32 -1.30 -18.20
C LEU A 233 0.04 -1.77 -19.62
N ASP A 234 -0.85 -1.55 -20.59
CA ASP A 234 -0.58 -1.85 -22.00
C ASP A 234 0.36 -0.79 -22.61
N ILE A 235 1.66 -1.05 -22.50
CA ILE A 235 2.73 -0.21 -23.04
C ILE A 235 3.48 -0.88 -24.21
N GLY A 236 2.96 -2.01 -24.71
CA GLY A 236 3.63 -2.81 -25.75
C GLY A 236 4.85 -3.57 -25.25
N ALA A 237 4.90 -3.91 -23.95
CA ALA A 237 6.03 -4.60 -23.30
C ALA A 237 6.22 -6.03 -23.84
N ILE A 238 7.47 -6.39 -24.19
CA ILE A 238 7.84 -7.68 -24.76
C ILE A 238 8.87 -8.40 -23.87
N THR A 239 9.91 -7.68 -23.44
CA THR A 239 10.98 -8.26 -22.62
C THR A 239 10.59 -8.39 -21.16
N PRO A 240 11.21 -9.28 -20.36
CA PRO A 240 10.96 -9.35 -18.92
C PRO A 240 11.15 -8.01 -18.20
N GLN A 241 12.09 -7.18 -18.63
CA GLN A 241 12.36 -5.86 -18.09
C GLN A 241 11.20 -4.89 -18.40
N GLU A 242 10.74 -4.84 -19.63
CA GLU A 242 9.61 -4.00 -20.04
C GLU A 242 8.30 -4.44 -19.35
N ILE A 243 8.08 -5.75 -19.22
CA ILE A 243 6.95 -6.31 -18.48
C ILE A 243 7.04 -5.89 -16.99
N GLY A 244 8.24 -5.94 -16.40
CA GLY A 244 8.49 -5.44 -15.04
C GLY A 244 8.11 -3.96 -14.89
N VAL A 245 8.48 -3.11 -15.85
CA VAL A 245 8.11 -1.68 -15.89
C VAL A 245 6.58 -1.53 -15.98
N SER A 246 5.93 -2.27 -16.87
CA SER A 246 4.48 -2.27 -17.05
C SER A 246 3.73 -2.63 -15.76
N ILE A 247 4.17 -3.69 -15.06
CA ILE A 247 3.61 -4.12 -13.79
C ILE A 247 3.78 -3.04 -12.72
N VAL A 248 4.99 -2.52 -12.54
CA VAL A 248 5.28 -1.54 -11.49
C VAL A 248 4.56 -0.21 -11.76
N ALA A 249 4.43 0.20 -13.02
CA ALA A 249 3.63 1.37 -13.38
C ALA A 249 2.15 1.21 -12.97
N GLU A 250 1.57 0.02 -13.13
CA GLU A 250 0.20 -0.26 -12.66
C GLU A 250 0.12 -0.26 -11.13
N LEU A 251 1.10 -0.84 -10.41
CA LEU A 251 1.16 -0.78 -8.96
C LEU A 251 1.18 0.68 -8.44
N ILE A 252 1.99 1.54 -9.08
CA ILE A 252 2.08 2.97 -8.76
C ILE A 252 0.72 3.65 -9.02
N ALA A 253 0.06 3.37 -10.13
CA ALA A 253 -1.24 3.93 -10.45
C ALA A 253 -2.28 3.57 -9.37
N VAL A 254 -2.32 2.32 -8.94
CA VAL A 254 -3.21 1.86 -7.86
C VAL A 254 -2.84 2.49 -6.52
N LYS A 255 -1.55 2.63 -6.21
CA LYS A 255 -1.05 3.30 -4.99
C LYS A 255 -1.63 4.71 -4.86
N HIS A 256 -1.64 5.45 -5.95
CA HIS A 256 -2.13 6.85 -5.99
C HIS A 256 -3.62 7.00 -6.31
N GLY A 257 -4.40 5.89 -6.28
CA GLY A 257 -5.84 5.93 -6.60
C GLY A 257 -6.15 6.37 -8.03
N LYS A 258 -5.15 6.31 -8.90
CA LYS A 258 -5.29 6.50 -10.33
C LYS A 258 -5.66 5.15 -10.93
N THR A 259 -6.94 4.81 -10.90
CA THR A 259 -7.42 3.84 -11.90
C THR A 259 -7.10 4.47 -13.23
N ALA A 260 -6.34 3.77 -14.06
CA ALA A 260 -5.85 4.32 -15.31
C ALA A 260 -6.97 4.95 -16.15
N LYS A 261 -7.22 6.19 -15.87
CA LYS A 261 -7.90 7.15 -16.72
C LYS A 261 -6.81 7.89 -17.49
N ALA A 262 -6.15 7.23 -18.36
CA ALA A 262 -5.32 7.92 -19.31
C ALA A 262 -5.72 7.39 -20.68
N GLY A 263 -6.45 8.20 -21.39
CA GLY A 263 -6.74 7.99 -22.79
C GLY A 263 -7.38 6.62 -23.04
N ALA A 264 -8.66 6.55 -22.77
CA ALA A 264 -9.61 5.60 -23.33
C ALA A 264 -9.01 4.24 -23.75
N GLU A 265 -9.39 3.17 -23.11
CA GLU A 265 -9.31 1.80 -23.60
C GLU A 265 -8.07 0.93 -23.29
N ALA A 266 -7.00 1.45 -22.76
CA ALA A 266 -5.78 0.65 -22.52
C ALA A 266 -5.43 0.56 -21.04
N VAL A 267 -6.30 -0.04 -20.25
CA VAL A 267 -6.02 -0.27 -18.83
C VAL A 267 -6.44 -1.67 -18.51
N SER A 268 -5.68 -2.30 -17.61
CA SER A 268 -5.89 -3.65 -17.16
C SER A 268 -7.30 -4.14 -17.45
N MET A 269 -7.45 -5.11 -18.30
CA MET A 269 -8.77 -5.68 -18.57
C MET A 269 -9.23 -6.35 -17.28
N ARG A 270 -10.05 -5.67 -16.51
CA ARG A 270 -10.79 -6.32 -15.43
C ARG A 270 -11.66 -7.40 -16.07
N TRP A 271 -11.68 -8.56 -15.45
CA TRP A 271 -12.59 -9.63 -15.83
C TRP A 271 -14.03 -9.15 -15.60
N ASP A 272 -14.77 -8.87 -16.68
CA ASP A 272 -16.18 -8.43 -16.64
C ASP A 272 -17.17 -9.60 -16.86
N GLY A 273 -16.70 -10.84 -16.76
CA GLY A 273 -17.51 -12.05 -17.00
C GLY A 273 -17.84 -12.29 -18.48
N ALA A 274 -17.55 -11.34 -19.34
CA ALA A 274 -17.76 -11.44 -20.77
C ALA A 274 -16.57 -10.84 -21.51
N LEU A 275 -15.55 -11.65 -21.81
CA LEU A 275 -14.59 -11.31 -22.85
C LEU A 275 -15.34 -11.22 -24.17
N ARG A 276 -16.06 -10.12 -24.37
CA ARG A 276 -16.61 -9.81 -25.67
C ARG A 276 -15.45 -9.43 -26.58
N TYR A 277 -15.05 -10.40 -27.36
CA TYR A 277 -14.19 -10.18 -28.51
C TYR A 277 -14.96 -9.33 -29.51
N THR A 278 -14.82 -8.01 -29.45
CA THR A 278 -15.10 -7.15 -30.58
C THR A 278 -13.91 -7.20 -31.49
N GLY A 279 -13.83 -8.25 -32.30
CA GLY A 279 -12.89 -8.33 -33.40
C GLY A 279 -13.26 -7.27 -34.41
N SER A 280 -12.48 -6.20 -34.49
CA SER A 280 -12.36 -5.45 -35.73
C SER A 280 -11.31 -6.13 -36.56
N ALA A 281 -11.77 -6.81 -37.59
CA ALA A 281 -10.94 -7.19 -38.71
C ALA A 281 -10.34 -5.92 -39.33
N ARG A 282 -9.00 -5.85 -39.38
CA ARG A 282 -8.21 -5.47 -40.55
C ARG A 282 -6.77 -5.86 -40.32
#